data_75a41f226a7d6b1c122c76e6fc3143bf
#
_entry.id   75a41f226a7d6b1c122c76e6fc3143bf
#
_cell.length_a   1.000
_cell.length_b   1.000
_cell.length_c   1.000
_cell.angle_alpha   90.00
_cell.angle_beta   90.00
_cell.angle_gamma   90.00
#
_symmetry.space_group_name_H-M   'P 1'
#
loop_
_entity.id
_entity.type
_entity.pdbx_description
1 polymer ?
#
loop_
_entity_poly.entity_id
_entity_poly.type
_entity_poly.pdbx_seq_one_letter_code
_entity_poly.pdbx_strand_id
1 'polypeptide(L)'
;SAEEYPVNLLMSGPAGGVTGALWVALQAGFPNLLTVDVGGTSTDVALIMNGVPRLRRETTIGDVTVRASSVDVRSIGAGGGSIAHVPELTKALRVGPQSAGADPGPAAYGRGGTEPTATDANVVLGYLPEMQRLGGELELKRDLSARAVGKIATSLGKSLHDAALGIYDIINENMVGALRLVSVEQGHDPRDYA
;
A
#
# COMPACT_ATOMS: atom_id res chain seq x y z
N SER A 1 -26.63 2.38 -16.69
CA SER A 1 -26.54 1.93 -15.29
C SER A 1 -25.41 0.90 -15.15
N ALA A 2 -25.01 0.56 -13.92
CA ALA A 2 -24.02 -0.49 -13.66
C ALA A 2 -24.48 -1.88 -14.14
N GLU A 3 -25.78 -2.10 -14.21
CA GLU A 3 -26.38 -3.33 -14.74
C GLU A 3 -26.26 -3.42 -16.27
N GLU A 4 -26.34 -2.30 -16.99
CA GLU A 4 -26.17 -2.27 -18.44
C GLU A 4 -24.71 -2.31 -18.88
N TYR A 5 -23.83 -1.66 -18.10
CA TYR A 5 -22.41 -1.55 -18.41
C TYR A 5 -21.56 -1.84 -17.16
N PRO A 6 -21.48 -3.12 -16.72
CA PRO A 6 -20.71 -3.49 -15.54
C PRO A 6 -19.20 -3.16 -15.67
N VAL A 7 -18.70 -3.03 -16.89
CA VAL A 7 -17.32 -2.60 -17.17
C VAL A 7 -16.97 -1.25 -16.53
N ASN A 8 -17.95 -0.36 -16.32
CA ASN A 8 -17.74 0.92 -15.66
C ASN A 8 -17.50 0.81 -14.13
N LEU A 9 -17.69 -0.39 -13.55
CA LEU A 9 -17.34 -0.68 -12.16
C LEU A 9 -15.89 -1.09 -11.98
N LEU A 10 -15.17 -1.36 -13.08
CA LEU A 10 -13.74 -1.64 -13.02
C LEU A 10 -13.02 -0.45 -12.39
N MET A 11 -12.15 -0.72 -11.40
CA MET A 11 -11.40 0.30 -10.65
C MET A 11 -12.28 1.29 -9.87
N SER A 12 -13.55 0.96 -9.59
CA SER A 12 -14.47 1.87 -8.88
C SER A 12 -14.01 2.19 -7.44
N GLY A 13 -13.39 1.24 -6.75
CA GLY A 13 -12.81 1.44 -5.42
C GLY A 13 -11.69 2.50 -5.43
N PRO A 14 -10.59 2.27 -6.18
CA PRO A 14 -9.52 3.25 -6.33
C PRO A 14 -10.00 4.60 -6.86
N ALA A 15 -10.90 4.62 -7.85
CA ALA A 15 -11.48 5.85 -8.38
C ALA A 15 -12.31 6.62 -7.33
N GLY A 16 -13.01 5.90 -6.46
CA GLY A 16 -13.74 6.47 -5.34
C GLY A 16 -12.81 7.16 -4.34
N GLY A 17 -11.69 6.53 -4.02
CA GLY A 17 -10.62 7.09 -3.18
C GLY A 17 -10.06 8.38 -3.75
N VAL A 18 -9.72 8.40 -5.05
CA VAL A 18 -9.23 9.60 -5.76
C VAL A 18 -10.26 10.72 -5.75
N THR A 19 -11.54 10.40 -5.99
CA THR A 19 -12.63 11.40 -6.00
C THR A 19 -12.85 11.99 -4.59
N GLY A 20 -12.80 11.15 -3.55
CA GLY A 20 -12.91 11.59 -2.16
C GLY A 20 -11.76 12.49 -1.75
N ALA A 21 -10.52 12.11 -2.09
CA ALA A 21 -9.32 12.91 -1.84
C ALA A 21 -9.41 14.28 -2.54
N LEU A 22 -9.83 14.29 -3.80
CA LEU A 22 -10.03 15.53 -4.57
C LEU A 22 -11.07 16.43 -3.89
N TRP A 23 -12.20 15.88 -3.46
CA TRP A 23 -13.23 16.67 -2.81
C TRP A 23 -12.70 17.36 -1.54
N VAL A 24 -11.98 16.63 -0.69
CA VAL A 24 -11.37 17.19 0.53
C VAL A 24 -10.32 18.24 0.17
N ALA A 25 -9.45 17.98 -0.79
CA ALA A 25 -8.37 18.87 -1.18
C ALA A 25 -8.90 20.19 -1.75
N LEU A 26 -9.96 20.15 -2.57
CA LEU A 26 -10.59 21.37 -3.10
C LEU A 26 -11.19 22.24 -1.99
N GLN A 27 -11.79 21.63 -0.94
CA GLN A 27 -12.27 22.39 0.23
C GLN A 27 -11.11 23.05 0.99
N ALA A 28 -9.93 22.44 0.98
CA ALA A 28 -8.72 22.96 1.61
C ALA A 28 -7.92 23.92 0.70
N GLY A 29 -8.37 24.16 -0.54
CA GLY A 29 -7.72 25.06 -1.49
C GLY A 29 -6.55 24.45 -2.28
N PHE A 30 -6.41 23.13 -2.32
CA PHE A 30 -5.36 22.41 -3.05
C PHE A 30 -5.92 21.77 -4.32
N PRO A 31 -5.77 22.39 -5.52
CA PRO A 31 -6.25 21.81 -6.77
C PRO A 31 -5.28 20.77 -7.37
N ASN A 32 -4.02 20.77 -6.93
CA ASN A 32 -2.98 19.85 -7.40
C ASN A 32 -2.59 18.91 -6.27
N LEU A 33 -2.76 17.60 -6.48
CA LEU A 33 -2.42 16.63 -5.43
C LEU A 33 -1.92 15.29 -6.00
N LEU A 34 -1.08 14.64 -5.21
CA LEU A 34 -0.71 13.24 -5.36
C LEU A 34 -1.48 12.44 -4.31
N THR A 35 -2.33 11.52 -4.74
CA THR A 35 -3.04 10.64 -3.81
C THR A 35 -2.23 9.39 -3.53
N VAL A 36 -2.22 8.96 -2.26
CA VAL A 36 -1.61 7.70 -1.81
C VAL A 36 -2.63 7.00 -0.92
N ASP A 37 -3.17 5.89 -1.40
CA ASP A 37 -4.10 5.04 -0.65
C ASP A 37 -3.41 3.72 -0.33
N VAL A 38 -3.05 3.52 0.93
CA VAL A 38 -2.33 2.34 1.40
C VAL A 38 -3.30 1.35 2.00
N GLY A 39 -3.57 0.29 1.23
CA GLY A 39 -4.40 -0.82 1.67
C GLY A 39 -3.60 -1.94 2.36
N GLY A 40 -4.30 -3.04 2.65
CA GLY A 40 -3.65 -4.24 3.21
C GLY A 40 -2.76 -4.97 2.20
N THR A 41 -3.11 -4.96 0.91
CA THR A 41 -2.43 -5.74 -0.13
C THR A 41 -1.70 -4.86 -1.14
N SER A 42 -2.23 -3.67 -1.43
CA SER A 42 -1.74 -2.77 -2.46
C SER A 42 -1.72 -1.33 -1.98
N THR A 43 -0.97 -0.51 -2.68
CA THR A 43 -1.01 0.95 -2.59
C THR A 43 -1.43 1.50 -3.93
N ASP A 44 -2.43 2.35 -3.91
CA ASP A 44 -2.97 3.05 -5.07
C ASP A 44 -2.49 4.50 -5.07
N VAL A 45 -1.92 4.94 -6.20
CA VAL A 45 -1.42 6.30 -6.38
C VAL A 45 -2.03 6.93 -7.62
N ALA A 46 -2.37 8.21 -7.54
CA ALA A 46 -2.87 8.97 -8.69
C ALA A 46 -2.41 10.42 -8.64
N LEU A 47 -2.34 11.05 -9.81
CA LEU A 47 -2.03 12.45 -10.00
C LEU A 47 -3.29 13.22 -10.40
N ILE A 48 -3.54 14.32 -9.70
CA ILE A 48 -4.64 15.26 -9.98
C ILE A 48 -4.04 16.64 -10.26
N MET A 49 -4.44 17.25 -11.35
CA MET A 49 -3.97 18.57 -11.77
C MET A 49 -5.15 19.52 -12.00
N ASN A 50 -5.07 20.71 -11.41
CA ASN A 50 -6.11 21.75 -11.54
C ASN A 50 -7.52 21.24 -11.19
N GLY A 51 -7.63 20.38 -10.18
CA GLY A 51 -8.89 19.80 -9.75
C GLY A 51 -9.46 18.72 -10.69
N VAL A 52 -8.66 18.23 -11.64
CA VAL A 52 -9.10 17.22 -12.62
C VAL A 52 -8.21 15.97 -12.49
N PRO A 53 -8.78 14.81 -12.13
CA PRO A 53 -8.06 13.55 -12.14
C PRO A 53 -7.73 13.16 -13.58
N ARG A 54 -6.56 12.56 -13.74
CA ARG A 54 -6.13 12.05 -15.03
C ARG A 54 -6.97 10.85 -15.45
N LEU A 55 -7.31 10.75 -16.73
CA LEU A 55 -8.07 9.62 -17.28
C LEU A 55 -7.19 8.79 -18.20
N ARG A 56 -7.34 7.48 -18.14
CA ARG A 56 -6.82 6.53 -19.13
C ARG A 56 -7.95 6.00 -20.00
N ARG A 57 -7.65 5.70 -21.25
CA ARG A 57 -8.65 5.20 -22.24
C ARG A 57 -8.79 3.68 -22.21
N GLU A 58 -7.83 3.00 -21.63
CA GLU A 58 -7.83 1.54 -21.53
C GLU A 58 -7.17 1.09 -20.21
N THR A 59 -7.65 0.01 -19.67
CA THR A 59 -7.14 -0.60 -18.44
C THR A 59 -6.89 -2.08 -18.69
N THR A 60 -5.69 -2.56 -18.37
CA THR A 60 -5.34 -3.98 -18.43
C THR A 60 -5.47 -4.60 -17.07
N ILE A 61 -6.23 -5.69 -16.97
CA ILE A 61 -6.42 -6.47 -15.75
C ILE A 61 -6.09 -7.93 -16.09
N GLY A 62 -4.99 -8.43 -15.52
CA GLY A 62 -4.42 -9.70 -15.95
C GLY A 62 -4.06 -9.67 -17.44
N ASP A 63 -4.58 -10.60 -18.22
CA ASP A 63 -4.35 -10.70 -19.67
C ASP A 63 -5.41 -9.99 -20.51
N VAL A 64 -6.37 -9.30 -19.88
CA VAL A 64 -7.49 -8.66 -20.57
C VAL A 64 -7.32 -7.15 -20.57
N THR A 65 -7.33 -6.54 -21.77
CA THR A 65 -7.37 -5.08 -21.95
C THR A 65 -8.78 -4.62 -22.24
N VAL A 66 -9.30 -3.76 -21.38
CA VAL A 66 -10.63 -3.17 -21.48
C VAL A 66 -10.51 -1.73 -21.93
N ARG A 67 -11.20 -1.37 -23.00
CA ARG A 67 -11.28 0.00 -23.52
C ARG A 67 -12.47 0.73 -22.92
N ALA A 68 -12.31 1.20 -21.71
CA ALA A 68 -13.25 2.07 -21.02
C ALA A 68 -12.48 3.20 -20.36
N SER A 69 -13.04 4.43 -20.41
CA SER A 69 -12.42 5.55 -19.72
C SER A 69 -12.50 5.35 -18.22
N SER A 70 -11.36 5.37 -17.53
CA SER A 70 -11.26 5.25 -16.09
C SER A 70 -10.26 6.25 -15.53
N VAL A 71 -10.33 6.52 -14.23
CA VAL A 71 -9.32 7.33 -13.55
C VAL A 71 -7.97 6.61 -13.64
N ASP A 72 -6.91 7.37 -13.96
CA ASP A 72 -5.55 6.83 -14.06
C ASP A 72 -4.97 6.61 -12.66
N VAL A 73 -5.30 5.47 -12.08
CA VAL A 73 -4.75 5.00 -10.80
C VAL A 73 -3.70 3.94 -11.07
N ARG A 74 -2.55 4.05 -10.42
CA ARG A 74 -1.48 3.04 -10.43
C ARG A 74 -1.50 2.28 -9.13
N SER A 75 -1.70 0.97 -9.23
CA SER A 75 -1.65 0.07 -8.09
C SER A 75 -0.32 -0.68 -8.07
N ILE A 76 0.29 -0.78 -6.92
CA ILE A 76 1.48 -1.61 -6.68
C ILE A 76 1.20 -2.62 -5.57
N GLY A 77 1.81 -3.79 -5.66
CA GLY A 77 1.73 -4.85 -4.65
C GLY A 77 2.57 -4.53 -3.40
N ALA A 78 2.30 -3.39 -2.79
CA ALA A 78 2.92 -2.92 -1.55
C ALA A 78 1.82 -2.40 -0.62
N GLY A 79 1.65 -3.02 0.53
CA GLY A 79 0.63 -2.66 1.51
C GLY A 79 0.96 -3.21 2.89
N GLY A 80 0.07 -3.02 3.85
CA GLY A 80 0.29 -3.45 5.24
C GLY A 80 0.54 -4.95 5.39
N GLY A 81 -0.07 -5.78 4.56
CA GLY A 81 0.11 -7.24 4.55
C GLY A 81 1.29 -7.74 3.72
N SER A 82 2.08 -6.86 3.08
CA SER A 82 3.25 -7.27 2.29
C SER A 82 4.24 -8.05 3.14
N ILE A 83 4.56 -9.28 2.69
CA ILE A 83 5.40 -10.23 3.42
C ILE A 83 6.87 -9.89 3.22
N ALA A 84 7.60 -9.81 4.33
CA ALA A 84 9.05 -9.67 4.33
C ALA A 84 9.72 -11.05 4.29
N HIS A 85 10.76 -11.19 3.47
CA HIS A 85 11.50 -12.43 3.32
C HIS A 85 12.96 -12.19 2.94
N VAL A 86 13.80 -13.17 3.21
CA VAL A 86 15.23 -13.14 2.87
C VAL A 86 15.51 -14.37 1.97
N PRO A 87 15.57 -14.19 0.64
CA PRO A 87 15.86 -15.29 -0.27
C PRO A 87 17.24 -15.88 0.00
N GLU A 88 17.36 -17.20 -0.04
CA GLU A 88 18.61 -17.92 0.24
C GLU A 88 19.76 -17.50 -0.66
N LEU A 89 19.48 -17.27 -1.94
CA LEU A 89 20.49 -16.94 -2.94
C LEU A 89 21.08 -15.54 -2.74
N THR A 90 20.23 -14.54 -2.48
CA THR A 90 20.68 -13.13 -2.42
C THR A 90 21.02 -12.67 -1.02
N LYS A 91 20.50 -13.35 0.01
CA LYS A 91 20.61 -12.96 1.43
C LYS A 91 20.18 -11.51 1.72
N ALA A 92 19.46 -10.88 0.78
CA ALA A 92 18.96 -9.51 0.90
C ALA A 92 17.50 -9.51 1.36
N LEU A 93 17.17 -8.60 2.27
CA LEU A 93 15.78 -8.39 2.69
C LEU A 93 14.94 -7.91 1.50
N ARG A 94 13.75 -8.49 1.35
CA ARG A 94 12.72 -8.09 0.39
C ARG A 94 11.37 -7.99 1.09
N VAL A 95 10.49 -7.11 0.60
CA VAL A 95 9.13 -6.94 1.11
C VAL A 95 8.17 -6.96 -0.07
N GLY A 96 7.22 -7.90 -0.06
CA GLY A 96 6.32 -8.14 -1.18
C GLY A 96 6.98 -8.84 -2.37
N PRO A 97 6.27 -8.96 -3.51
CA PRO A 97 4.89 -8.54 -3.75
C PRO A 97 3.83 -9.42 -3.06
N GLN A 98 4.22 -10.56 -2.46
CA GLN A 98 3.31 -11.45 -1.75
C GLN A 98 2.72 -10.73 -0.54
N SER A 99 1.42 -10.97 -0.32
CA SER A 99 0.69 -10.40 0.81
C SER A 99 0.06 -11.51 1.66
N ALA A 100 0.04 -11.31 2.97
CA ALA A 100 -0.69 -12.16 3.91
C ALA A 100 -2.22 -12.00 3.77
N GLY A 101 -2.67 -11.02 3.00
CA GLY A 101 -4.09 -10.73 2.82
C GLY A 101 -4.77 -10.26 4.11
N ALA A 102 -6.09 -10.48 4.17
CA ALA A 102 -6.90 -10.19 5.35
C ALA A 102 -7.08 -11.41 6.26
N ASP A 103 -6.96 -12.62 5.70
CA ASP A 103 -7.07 -13.91 6.37
C ASP A 103 -5.97 -14.85 5.84
N PRO A 104 -5.08 -15.35 6.70
CA PRO A 104 -4.97 -15.07 8.13
C PRO A 104 -4.48 -13.66 8.46
N GLY A 105 -3.95 -12.91 7.48
CA GLY A 105 -3.42 -11.57 7.62
C GLY A 105 -2.08 -11.49 8.38
N PRO A 106 -1.65 -10.26 8.74
CA PRO A 106 -0.50 -10.02 9.59
C PRO A 106 -0.54 -10.80 10.90
N ALA A 107 0.63 -11.20 11.42
CA ALA A 107 0.73 -11.89 12.70
C ALA A 107 0.10 -11.06 13.84
N ALA A 108 0.21 -9.74 13.77
CA ALA A 108 -0.41 -8.80 14.71
C ALA A 108 -1.92 -9.02 14.89
N TYR A 109 -2.62 -9.56 13.90
CA TYR A 109 -4.08 -9.75 13.98
C TYR A 109 -4.50 -10.93 14.87
N GLY A 110 -3.57 -11.84 15.20
CA GLY A 110 -3.85 -12.99 16.06
C GLY A 110 -4.79 -14.01 15.42
N ARG A 111 -4.91 -14.03 14.08
CA ARG A 111 -5.78 -14.92 13.29
C ARG A 111 -5.03 -16.11 12.68
N GLY A 112 -3.84 -16.42 13.19
CA GLY A 112 -3.02 -17.53 12.71
C GLY A 112 -1.95 -17.14 11.69
N GLY A 113 -1.84 -15.87 11.30
CA GLY A 113 -0.74 -15.36 10.49
C GLY A 113 0.60 -15.54 11.21
N THR A 114 1.63 -16.00 10.49
CA THR A 114 2.97 -16.25 11.04
C THR A 114 4.09 -15.61 10.24
N GLU A 115 3.78 -15.14 9.04
CA GLU A 115 4.76 -14.47 8.18
C GLU A 115 4.93 -13.02 8.61
N PRO A 116 6.17 -12.50 8.64
CA PRO A 116 6.43 -11.10 8.97
C PRO A 116 5.90 -10.18 7.88
N THR A 117 5.14 -9.16 8.26
CA THR A 117 4.56 -8.21 7.31
C THR A 117 4.98 -6.78 7.64
N ALA A 118 4.66 -5.84 6.72
CA ALA A 118 4.84 -4.41 6.96
C ALA A 118 4.04 -3.93 8.18
N THR A 119 2.82 -4.45 8.39
CA THR A 119 2.02 -4.17 9.60
C THR A 119 2.75 -4.63 10.86
N ASP A 120 3.33 -5.84 10.86
CA ASP A 120 4.08 -6.36 12.01
C ASP A 120 5.30 -5.49 12.33
N ALA A 121 6.01 -5.02 11.31
CA ALA A 121 7.13 -4.09 11.49
C ALA A 121 6.66 -2.77 12.13
N ASN A 122 5.54 -2.20 11.68
CA ASN A 122 4.97 -0.97 12.25
C ASN A 122 4.53 -1.15 13.71
N VAL A 123 4.02 -2.32 14.08
CA VAL A 123 3.69 -2.66 15.46
C VAL A 123 4.96 -2.77 16.33
N VAL A 124 6.00 -3.42 15.83
CA VAL A 124 7.30 -3.53 16.54
C VAL A 124 7.93 -2.16 16.75
N LEU A 125 7.90 -1.29 15.74
CA LEU A 125 8.42 0.08 15.79
C LEU A 125 7.58 1.04 16.65
N GLY A 126 6.34 0.65 17.00
CA GLY A 126 5.43 1.47 17.79
C GLY A 126 4.66 2.50 16.98
N TYR A 127 4.72 2.46 15.65
CA TYR A 127 3.91 3.32 14.77
C TYR A 127 2.42 2.92 14.79
N LEU A 128 2.14 1.64 15.06
CA LEU A 128 0.81 1.12 15.35
C LEU A 128 0.78 0.67 16.82
N PRO A 129 0.19 1.45 17.75
CA PRO A 129 0.15 1.11 19.16
C PRO A 129 -0.85 -0.02 19.45
N GLU A 130 -0.50 -0.90 20.40
CA GLU A 130 -1.31 -2.06 20.80
C GLU A 130 -2.70 -1.70 21.31
N MET A 131 -2.85 -0.52 21.91
CA MET A 131 -4.12 -0.08 22.47
C MET A 131 -5.10 0.44 21.42
N GLN A 132 -4.67 0.66 20.20
CA GLN A 132 -5.55 1.05 19.10
C GLN A 132 -6.25 -0.18 18.52
N ARG A 133 -7.56 -0.15 18.52
CA ARG A 133 -8.39 -1.15 17.82
C ARG A 133 -8.57 -0.72 16.38
N LEU A 134 -8.01 -1.47 15.43
CA LEU A 134 -8.26 -1.24 14.01
C LEU A 134 -9.73 -1.56 13.70
N GLY A 135 -10.43 -0.62 13.05
CA GLY A 135 -11.85 -0.77 12.76
C GLY A 135 -12.74 -0.88 14.01
N GLY A 136 -12.24 -0.50 15.20
CA GLY A 136 -12.97 -0.54 16.45
C GLY A 136 -12.98 -1.91 17.17
N GLU A 137 -12.59 -2.99 16.51
CA GLU A 137 -12.68 -4.36 17.06
C GLU A 137 -11.35 -5.12 17.13
N LEU A 138 -10.43 -4.89 16.18
CA LEU A 138 -9.21 -5.66 16.06
C LEU A 138 -8.09 -5.11 16.95
N GLU A 139 -7.80 -5.81 18.03
CA GLU A 139 -6.67 -5.53 18.93
C GLU A 139 -5.37 -6.13 18.36
N LEU A 140 -4.32 -5.30 18.23
CA LEU A 140 -3.02 -5.74 17.73
C LEU A 140 -2.21 -6.51 18.77
N LYS A 141 -1.58 -7.62 18.38
CA LYS A 141 -0.77 -8.50 19.23
C LYS A 141 0.72 -8.28 18.96
N ARG A 142 1.36 -7.41 19.73
CA ARG A 142 2.78 -7.06 19.57
C ARG A 142 3.73 -8.27 19.74
N ASP A 143 3.41 -9.18 20.64
CA ASP A 143 4.21 -10.39 20.87
C ASP A 143 4.24 -11.31 19.63
N LEU A 144 3.13 -11.38 18.88
CA LEU A 144 3.06 -12.14 17.64
C LEU A 144 3.86 -11.45 16.53
N SER A 145 3.74 -10.13 16.41
CA SER A 145 4.56 -9.33 15.48
C SER A 145 6.05 -9.47 15.78
N ALA A 146 6.45 -9.37 17.03
CA ALA A 146 7.85 -9.52 17.44
C ALA A 146 8.39 -10.92 17.07
N ARG A 147 7.59 -11.98 17.24
CA ARG A 147 7.96 -13.33 16.82
C ARG A 147 8.10 -13.45 15.32
N ALA A 148 7.18 -12.87 14.54
CA ALA A 148 7.23 -12.91 13.09
C ALA A 148 8.45 -12.15 12.55
N VAL A 149 8.65 -10.89 12.96
CA VAL A 149 9.80 -10.06 12.56
C VAL A 149 11.11 -10.64 13.05
N GLY A 150 11.11 -11.33 14.20
CA GLY A 150 12.27 -12.04 14.76
C GLY A 150 12.88 -13.08 13.81
N LYS A 151 12.08 -13.70 12.92
CA LYS A 151 12.58 -14.61 11.87
C LYS A 151 13.52 -13.86 10.90
N ILE A 152 13.15 -12.65 10.52
CA ILE A 152 13.96 -11.78 9.65
C ILE A 152 15.22 -11.34 10.39
N ALA A 153 15.09 -10.90 11.64
CA ALA A 153 16.21 -10.51 12.49
C ALA A 153 17.26 -11.62 12.57
N THR A 154 16.82 -12.86 12.85
CA THR A 154 17.69 -14.04 12.89
C THR A 154 18.37 -14.30 11.54
N SER A 155 17.61 -14.28 10.44
CA SER A 155 18.14 -14.54 9.10
C SER A 155 19.20 -13.52 8.66
N LEU A 156 19.09 -12.28 9.14
CA LEU A 156 20.01 -11.18 8.80
C LEU A 156 21.11 -10.97 9.85
N GLY A 157 21.06 -11.65 11.00
CA GLY A 157 21.96 -11.39 12.13
C GLY A 157 21.84 -9.96 12.69
N LYS A 158 20.62 -9.42 12.72
CA LYS A 158 20.31 -8.05 13.15
C LYS A 158 19.46 -8.06 14.42
N SER A 159 19.33 -6.89 15.06
CA SER A 159 18.36 -6.70 16.15
C SER A 159 16.92 -6.76 15.61
N LEU A 160 15.96 -7.02 16.50
CA LEU A 160 14.53 -6.98 16.16
C LEU A 160 14.12 -5.60 15.60
N HIS A 161 14.62 -4.53 16.21
CA HIS A 161 14.36 -3.16 15.79
C HIS A 161 14.93 -2.87 14.39
N ASP A 162 16.19 -3.26 14.13
CA ASP A 162 16.81 -3.03 12.81
C ASP A 162 16.12 -3.83 11.70
N ALA A 163 15.67 -5.04 12.01
CA ALA A 163 14.91 -5.85 11.07
C ALA A 163 13.55 -5.20 10.74
N ALA A 164 12.84 -4.71 11.77
CA ALA A 164 11.58 -3.99 11.57
C ALA A 164 11.78 -2.68 10.77
N LEU A 165 12.84 -1.92 11.09
CA LEU A 165 13.18 -0.70 10.35
C LEU A 165 13.51 -1.01 8.88
N GLY A 166 14.28 -2.06 8.62
CA GLY A 166 14.58 -2.50 7.25
C GLY A 166 13.32 -2.87 6.45
N ILE A 167 12.35 -3.53 7.08
CA ILE A 167 11.05 -3.83 6.44
C ILE A 167 10.31 -2.52 6.13
N TYR A 168 10.24 -1.61 7.08
CA TYR A 168 9.61 -0.30 6.94
C TYR A 168 10.24 0.53 5.81
N ASP A 169 11.56 0.59 5.76
CA ASP A 169 12.27 1.37 4.73
C ASP A 169 12.01 0.81 3.33
N ILE A 170 12.08 -0.51 3.15
CA ILE A 170 11.86 -1.13 1.84
C ILE A 170 10.43 -0.93 1.35
N ILE A 171 9.42 -1.08 2.22
CA ILE A 171 8.03 -0.89 1.79
C ILE A 171 7.77 0.57 1.41
N ASN A 172 8.34 1.53 2.14
CA ASN A 172 8.24 2.94 1.80
C ASN A 172 8.95 3.28 0.48
N GLU A 173 10.15 2.74 0.22
CA GLU A 173 10.82 2.92 -1.06
C GLU A 173 10.00 2.36 -2.24
N ASN A 174 9.33 1.24 -2.06
CA ASN A 174 8.42 0.70 -3.07
C ASN A 174 7.25 1.68 -3.35
N MET A 175 6.68 2.28 -2.31
CA MET A 175 5.60 3.29 -2.45
C MET A 175 6.10 4.58 -3.09
N VAL A 176 7.29 5.06 -2.71
CA VAL A 176 7.95 6.22 -3.36
C VAL A 176 8.21 5.94 -4.83
N GLY A 177 8.62 4.70 -5.17
CA GLY A 177 8.75 4.26 -6.57
C GLY A 177 7.44 4.44 -7.36
N ALA A 178 6.30 4.05 -6.78
CA ALA A 178 4.99 4.23 -7.41
C ALA A 178 4.63 5.71 -7.62
N LEU A 179 4.91 6.56 -6.63
CA LEU A 179 4.69 8.00 -6.75
C LEU A 179 5.54 8.61 -7.88
N ARG A 180 6.79 8.17 -8.04
CA ARG A 180 7.65 8.62 -9.15
C ARG A 180 7.09 8.27 -10.52
N LEU A 181 6.46 7.09 -10.67
CA LEU A 181 5.81 6.66 -11.92
C LEU A 181 4.67 7.60 -12.36
N VAL A 182 3.95 8.18 -11.43
CA VAL A 182 2.83 9.08 -11.74
C VAL A 182 3.21 10.56 -11.74
N SER A 183 4.38 10.91 -11.23
CA SER A 183 4.87 12.30 -11.12
C SER A 183 6.15 12.51 -11.94
N VAL A 184 7.32 12.21 -11.38
CA VAL A 184 8.63 12.54 -11.95
C VAL A 184 8.83 11.95 -13.33
N GLU A 185 8.47 10.70 -13.57
CA GLU A 185 8.59 10.06 -14.89
C GLU A 185 7.66 10.67 -15.95
N GLN A 186 6.66 11.43 -15.51
CA GLN A 186 5.75 12.16 -16.38
C GLN A 186 6.06 13.66 -16.48
N GLY A 187 7.22 14.09 -15.91
CA GLY A 187 7.68 15.47 -15.96
C GLY A 187 7.05 16.39 -14.90
N HIS A 188 6.45 15.83 -13.86
CA HIS A 188 5.85 16.58 -12.75
C HIS A 188 6.76 16.56 -11.53
N ASP A 189 7.03 17.72 -10.93
CA ASP A 189 7.75 17.83 -9.67
C ASP A 189 6.78 17.56 -8.51
N PRO A 190 6.97 16.51 -7.71
CA PRO A 190 6.05 16.19 -6.60
C PRO A 190 5.95 17.30 -5.55
N ARG A 191 6.92 18.24 -5.49
CA ARG A 191 6.89 19.37 -4.56
C ARG A 191 5.82 20.42 -4.90
N ASP A 192 5.30 20.39 -6.13
CA ASP A 192 4.22 21.29 -6.60
C ASP A 192 2.82 20.75 -6.27
N TYR A 193 2.73 19.62 -5.57
CA TYR A 193 1.50 18.91 -5.25
C TYR A 193 1.33 18.74 -3.73
N ALA A 194 0.08 18.78 -3.27
CA ALA A 194 -0.27 18.43 -1.89
C ALA A 194 -0.40 16.91 -1.74
#